data_5ed2e66cd09f7da41aeb9cefcad0cc29
#
_entry.id   5ed2e66cd09f7da41aeb9cefcad0cc29
#
_cell.length_a   1.000
_cell.length_b   1.000
_cell.length_c   1.000
_cell.angle_alpha   90.00
_cell.angle_beta   90.00
_cell.angle_gamma   90.00
#
_symmetry.space_group_name_H-M   'P 1'
#
loop_
_entity.id
_entity.type
_entity.pdbx_description
1 polymer ?
#
loop_
_entity_poly.entity_id
_entity_poly.type
_entity_poly.pdbx_seq_one_letter_code
_entity_poly.pdbx_strand_id
1 'polypeptide(L)'
;MSYAELGRQVERAAAACIASGVRKGDRVAVWAPNTPEWIVSALGAVTAGAVLVPLNTRFKGAEAAYVLRRCRARLLFVTGTFLGTSYIASLRRADPELPELRQIVVLDDTAPESCLTWRDFLAAGAAVHPDEVRARADTVEPGDPSDIIFTSGTTGRPKGAVITHAQTLRAYDLWSELAGLRADDRYLVVNPFFHTFGYKAGIIACLTRGATMVPQPVSGTDTVLANIAAERISVLPGPPTLHRTLLDHPSRDAHDLSTLRLVVTGAAVVPLQLVERLRTELNIGTVLTAYGLSEAGGFVTMCRRGDDPGTIARTSGRALPGTEVRVLAAPGEPGEVLVRGYHVMSGYFEDPEATAAAVDPDGWLHTGDIGILDADGNLRITDRIKDMFIVGGFNAYPAEIEQLIGAHPDLVDVAVIGVPDARLGEVGKAYAVRRPGTGLTADDLIAWARREMANYKVPRQVEFVPELPRNASGKVLKGELRRAAAAGPGSPPEPAPDSGH
;
A
#
# COMPACT_ATOMS: atom_id res chain seq x y z
N MET A 1 -19.39 -15.21 8.02
CA MET A 1 -20.35 -14.10 8.13
C MET A 1 -20.96 -13.83 6.76
N SER A 2 -22.30 -13.70 6.65
CA SER A 2 -22.95 -13.27 5.40
C SER A 2 -22.92 -11.72 5.27
N TYR A 3 -23.18 -11.19 4.08
CA TYR A 3 -23.33 -9.74 3.89
C TYR A 3 -24.48 -9.13 4.70
N ALA A 4 -25.58 -9.87 4.86
CA ALA A 4 -26.68 -9.44 5.74
C ALA A 4 -26.25 -9.34 7.20
N GLU A 5 -25.41 -10.26 7.67
CA GLU A 5 -24.84 -10.19 9.02
C GLU A 5 -23.82 -9.06 9.15
N LEU A 6 -22.97 -8.87 8.15
CA LEU A 6 -22.06 -7.73 8.10
C LEU A 6 -22.83 -6.41 8.20
N GLY A 7 -23.93 -6.27 7.44
CA GLY A 7 -24.79 -5.08 7.51
C GLY A 7 -25.31 -4.82 8.91
N ARG A 8 -25.84 -5.86 9.58
CA ARG A 8 -26.31 -5.70 10.99
C ARG A 8 -25.22 -5.29 11.96
N GLN A 9 -24.00 -5.85 11.79
CA GLN A 9 -22.87 -5.48 12.66
C GLN A 9 -22.39 -4.05 12.37
N VAL A 10 -22.38 -3.63 11.10
CA VAL A 10 -22.07 -2.25 10.70
C VAL A 10 -23.08 -1.26 11.28
N GLU A 11 -24.39 -1.56 11.22
CA GLU A 11 -25.44 -0.72 11.85
C GLU A 11 -25.24 -0.61 13.37
N ARG A 12 -24.92 -1.70 14.06
CA ARG A 12 -24.61 -1.69 15.49
C ARG A 12 -23.37 -0.84 15.81
N ALA A 13 -22.31 -0.94 15.00
CA ALA A 13 -21.12 -0.14 15.16
C ALA A 13 -21.40 1.35 14.87
N ALA A 14 -22.22 1.66 13.88
CA ALA A 14 -22.65 3.02 13.59
C ALA A 14 -23.47 3.61 14.75
N ALA A 15 -24.41 2.85 15.31
CA ALA A 15 -25.15 3.24 16.50
C ALA A 15 -24.22 3.55 17.67
N ALA A 16 -23.20 2.72 17.90
CA ALA A 16 -22.22 2.93 18.95
C ALA A 16 -21.33 4.17 18.70
N CYS A 17 -20.96 4.45 17.44
CA CYS A 17 -20.29 5.70 17.08
C CYS A 17 -21.15 6.93 17.39
N ILE A 18 -22.45 6.88 17.06
CA ILE A 18 -23.41 7.97 17.37
C ILE A 18 -23.54 8.15 18.88
N ALA A 19 -23.72 7.08 19.65
CA ALA A 19 -23.78 7.10 21.12
C ALA A 19 -22.49 7.68 21.73
N SER A 20 -21.34 7.46 21.11
CA SER A 20 -20.06 8.04 21.51
C SER A 20 -19.89 9.51 21.10
N GLY A 21 -20.94 10.13 20.54
CA GLY A 21 -20.95 11.54 20.14
C GLY A 21 -20.18 11.84 18.84
N VAL A 22 -19.91 10.84 18.00
CA VAL A 22 -19.36 11.02 16.66
C VAL A 22 -20.37 11.76 15.78
N ARG A 23 -19.94 12.82 15.13
CA ARG A 23 -20.75 13.63 14.22
C ARG A 23 -20.26 13.48 12.78
N LYS A 24 -21.12 13.82 11.82
CA LYS A 24 -20.73 13.90 10.40
C LYS A 24 -19.48 14.77 10.24
N GLY A 25 -18.47 14.24 9.53
CA GLY A 25 -17.19 14.90 9.30
C GLY A 25 -16.16 14.75 10.43
N ASP A 26 -16.50 14.17 11.59
CA ASP A 26 -15.51 13.83 12.60
C ASP A 26 -14.57 12.73 12.08
N ARG A 27 -13.29 12.77 12.48
CA ARG A 27 -12.31 11.74 12.10
C ARG A 27 -12.32 10.63 13.11
N VAL A 28 -12.48 9.40 12.59
CA VAL A 28 -12.42 8.16 13.36
C VAL A 28 -11.24 7.36 12.84
N ALA A 29 -10.29 7.07 13.72
CA ALA A 29 -9.09 6.35 13.38
C ALA A 29 -9.21 4.86 13.66
N VAL A 30 -8.54 4.02 12.85
CA VAL A 30 -8.41 2.58 13.08
C VAL A 30 -6.94 2.20 13.04
N TRP A 31 -6.43 1.64 14.14
CA TRP A 31 -5.04 1.17 14.27
C TRP A 31 -5.01 -0.30 14.67
N ALA A 32 -5.22 -1.15 13.69
CA ALA A 32 -5.34 -2.60 13.89
C ALA A 32 -4.93 -3.38 12.62
N PRO A 33 -4.58 -4.66 12.74
CA PRO A 33 -4.33 -5.53 11.59
C PRO A 33 -5.61 -5.87 10.82
N ASN A 34 -5.48 -6.64 9.75
CA ASN A 34 -6.61 -7.10 8.92
C ASN A 34 -7.48 -8.09 9.70
N THR A 35 -8.55 -7.61 10.30
CA THR A 35 -9.53 -8.43 11.04
C THR A 35 -10.97 -8.06 10.64
N PRO A 36 -11.95 -8.92 10.92
CA PRO A 36 -13.37 -8.58 10.73
C PRO A 36 -13.79 -7.33 11.52
N GLU A 37 -13.27 -7.15 12.73
CA GLU A 37 -13.56 -5.99 13.60
C GLU A 37 -13.07 -4.69 12.97
N TRP A 38 -11.92 -4.73 12.28
CA TRP A 38 -11.44 -3.58 11.50
C TRP A 38 -12.47 -3.18 10.44
N ILE A 39 -13.01 -4.15 9.69
CA ILE A 39 -14.00 -3.91 8.64
C ILE A 39 -15.28 -3.31 9.24
N VAL A 40 -15.79 -3.92 10.31
CA VAL A 40 -17.02 -3.49 10.96
C VAL A 40 -16.87 -2.10 11.58
N SER A 41 -15.75 -1.83 12.26
CA SER A 41 -15.49 -0.52 12.87
C SER A 41 -15.34 0.60 11.83
N ALA A 42 -14.62 0.33 10.75
CA ALA A 42 -14.42 1.29 9.65
C ALA A 42 -15.74 1.61 8.94
N LEU A 43 -16.48 0.58 8.53
CA LEU A 43 -17.77 0.76 7.85
C LEU A 43 -18.81 1.39 8.77
N GLY A 44 -18.85 1.01 10.06
CA GLY A 44 -19.73 1.61 11.06
C GLY A 44 -19.45 3.09 11.27
N ALA A 45 -18.18 3.48 11.37
CA ALA A 45 -17.78 4.88 11.48
C ALA A 45 -18.22 5.70 10.24
N VAL A 46 -17.99 5.18 9.04
CA VAL A 46 -18.39 5.81 7.77
C VAL A 46 -19.92 5.91 7.66
N THR A 47 -20.66 4.88 8.06
CA THR A 47 -22.13 4.90 8.11
C THR A 47 -22.65 5.95 9.09
N ALA A 48 -21.94 6.20 10.21
CA ALA A 48 -22.24 7.29 11.13
C ALA A 48 -21.84 8.68 10.59
N GLY A 49 -21.34 8.78 9.36
CA GLY A 49 -20.91 10.02 8.70
C GLY A 49 -19.51 10.48 9.06
N ALA A 50 -18.71 9.65 9.71
CA ALA A 50 -17.33 9.98 10.04
C ALA A 50 -16.39 9.79 8.84
N VAL A 51 -15.24 10.47 8.89
CA VAL A 51 -14.13 10.32 7.96
C VAL A 51 -13.15 9.30 8.53
N LEU A 52 -12.89 8.23 7.80
CA LEU A 52 -11.98 7.16 8.22
C LEU A 52 -10.52 7.62 8.14
N VAL A 53 -9.74 7.33 9.19
CA VAL A 53 -8.29 7.56 9.22
C VAL A 53 -7.57 6.25 9.57
N PRO A 54 -7.19 5.44 8.58
CA PRO A 54 -6.48 4.20 8.84
C PRO A 54 -5.01 4.48 9.20
N LEU A 55 -4.54 3.91 10.33
CA LEU A 55 -3.17 4.05 10.79
C LEU A 55 -2.35 2.81 10.45
N ASN A 56 -1.12 3.06 10.00
CA ASN A 56 -0.17 2.00 9.70
C ASN A 56 0.18 1.21 10.96
N THR A 57 0.01 -0.11 10.92
CA THR A 57 0.31 -1.03 12.04
C THR A 57 1.80 -1.09 12.41
N ARG A 58 2.67 -0.54 11.57
CA ARG A 58 4.11 -0.39 11.83
C ARG A 58 4.49 0.93 12.51
N PHE A 59 3.55 1.86 12.67
CA PHE A 59 3.81 3.11 13.34
C PHE A 59 4.22 2.86 14.81
N LYS A 60 5.20 3.63 15.24
CA LYS A 60 5.49 3.79 16.66
C LYS A 60 4.48 4.75 17.29
N GLY A 61 4.43 4.80 18.61
CA GLY A 61 3.48 5.66 19.32
C GLY A 61 3.55 7.13 18.90
N ALA A 62 4.74 7.68 18.67
CA ALA A 62 4.93 9.07 18.25
C ALA A 62 4.35 9.35 16.84
N GLU A 63 4.50 8.40 15.91
CA GLU A 63 3.94 8.53 14.56
C GLU A 63 2.41 8.45 14.59
N ALA A 64 1.87 7.51 15.36
CA ALA A 64 0.42 7.39 15.56
C ALA A 64 -0.15 8.63 16.25
N ALA A 65 0.50 9.14 17.31
CA ALA A 65 0.12 10.36 18.00
C ALA A 65 0.11 11.57 17.06
N TYR A 66 1.16 11.71 16.21
CA TYR A 66 1.21 12.76 15.20
C TYR A 66 -0.02 12.73 14.27
N VAL A 67 -0.36 11.56 13.73
CA VAL A 67 -1.52 11.42 12.83
C VAL A 67 -2.83 11.75 13.55
N LEU A 68 -3.04 11.19 14.76
CA LEU A 68 -4.24 11.44 15.55
C LEU A 68 -4.42 12.91 15.91
N ARG A 69 -3.33 13.59 16.29
CA ARG A 69 -3.34 15.02 16.58
C ARG A 69 -3.59 15.84 15.32
N ARG A 70 -2.88 15.53 14.22
CA ARG A 70 -2.97 16.26 12.96
C ARG A 70 -4.37 16.21 12.35
N CYS A 71 -5.03 15.06 12.38
CA CYS A 71 -6.40 14.91 11.92
C CYS A 71 -7.46 15.22 12.98
N ARG A 72 -7.07 15.55 14.22
CA ARG A 72 -7.99 15.78 15.33
C ARG A 72 -9.01 14.62 15.49
N ALA A 73 -8.48 13.39 15.57
CA ALA A 73 -9.31 12.20 15.71
C ALA A 73 -10.16 12.26 17.01
N ARG A 74 -11.45 11.94 16.88
CA ARG A 74 -12.39 11.92 18.01
C ARG A 74 -12.48 10.56 18.67
N LEU A 75 -12.34 9.50 17.88
CA LEU A 75 -12.44 8.11 18.28
C LEU A 75 -11.30 7.33 17.66
N LEU A 76 -10.69 6.43 18.43
CA LEU A 76 -9.68 5.50 17.97
C LEU A 76 -10.15 4.07 18.24
N PHE A 77 -10.28 3.27 17.20
CA PHE A 77 -10.34 1.82 17.29
C PHE A 77 -8.91 1.26 17.22
N VAL A 78 -8.52 0.42 18.15
CA VAL A 78 -7.16 -0.08 18.24
C VAL A 78 -7.13 -1.53 18.71
N THR A 79 -6.20 -2.34 18.18
CA THR A 79 -5.89 -3.63 18.81
C THR A 79 -4.99 -3.41 20.02
N GLY A 80 -5.17 -4.20 21.09
CA GLY A 80 -4.40 -4.05 22.33
C GLY A 80 -2.93 -4.36 22.14
N THR A 81 -2.64 -5.50 21.51
CA THR A 81 -1.27 -5.96 21.24
C THR A 81 -1.20 -6.61 19.87
N PHE A 82 -0.19 -6.25 19.08
CA PHE A 82 0.08 -6.86 17.80
C PHE A 82 1.59 -6.99 17.59
N LEU A 83 2.04 -8.20 17.18
CA LEU A 83 3.46 -8.52 16.98
C LEU A 83 4.36 -8.12 18.19
N GLY A 84 3.88 -8.39 19.39
CA GLY A 84 4.58 -8.09 20.64
C GLY A 84 4.56 -6.62 21.09
N THR A 85 3.91 -5.72 20.34
CA THR A 85 3.82 -4.30 20.66
C THR A 85 2.46 -3.96 21.24
N SER A 86 2.41 -3.37 22.46
CA SER A 86 1.22 -2.76 23.01
C SER A 86 1.03 -1.36 22.42
N TYR A 87 0.02 -1.21 21.56
CA TYR A 87 -0.24 0.05 20.86
C TYR A 87 -0.69 1.15 21.82
N ILE A 88 -1.54 0.84 22.77
CA ILE A 88 -2.04 1.80 23.76
C ILE A 88 -0.91 2.32 24.65
N ALA A 89 -0.07 1.43 25.15
CA ALA A 89 1.06 1.83 25.98
C ALA A 89 2.07 2.68 25.19
N SER A 90 2.32 2.32 23.92
CA SER A 90 3.19 3.07 23.03
C SER A 90 2.63 4.47 22.73
N LEU A 91 1.32 4.58 22.47
CA LEU A 91 0.63 5.84 22.22
C LEU A 91 0.68 6.77 23.44
N ARG A 92 0.32 6.26 24.62
CA ARG A 92 0.29 7.05 25.86
C ARG A 92 1.65 7.53 26.30
N ARG A 93 2.69 6.73 26.05
CA ARG A 93 4.08 7.16 26.33
C ARG A 93 4.48 8.31 25.41
N ALA A 94 4.07 8.28 24.14
CA ALA A 94 4.42 9.29 23.17
C ALA A 94 3.63 10.59 23.33
N ASP A 95 2.33 10.49 23.64
CA ASP A 95 1.44 11.63 23.81
C ASP A 95 0.28 11.25 24.75
N PRO A 96 0.38 11.57 26.05
CA PRO A 96 -0.65 11.24 27.04
C PRO A 96 -1.91 12.13 26.92
N GLU A 97 -1.81 13.30 26.27
CA GLU A 97 -2.87 14.30 26.35
C GLU A 97 -3.86 14.27 25.17
N LEU A 98 -3.46 13.89 23.96
CA LEU A 98 -4.31 13.84 22.74
C LEU A 98 -5.68 14.53 22.90
N PRO A 99 -5.76 15.86 22.98
CA PRO A 99 -6.90 16.59 23.57
C PRO A 99 -8.22 16.41 22.82
N GLU A 100 -8.15 16.06 21.53
CA GLU A 100 -9.34 15.83 20.70
C GLU A 100 -9.81 14.38 20.73
N LEU A 101 -8.98 13.44 21.19
CA LEU A 101 -9.30 12.02 21.25
C LEU A 101 -10.14 11.75 22.51
N ARG A 102 -11.44 11.63 22.31
CA ARG A 102 -12.40 11.46 23.42
C ARG A 102 -12.50 10.04 23.90
N GLN A 103 -12.27 9.07 23.03
CA GLN A 103 -12.47 7.66 23.34
C GLN A 103 -11.50 6.77 22.59
N ILE A 104 -11.01 5.74 23.28
CA ILE A 104 -10.23 4.64 22.72
C ILE A 104 -11.04 3.36 22.91
N VAL A 105 -11.28 2.63 21.84
CA VAL A 105 -11.97 1.34 21.83
C VAL A 105 -10.99 0.26 21.41
N VAL A 106 -10.80 -0.72 22.29
CA VAL A 106 -9.92 -1.87 22.02
C VAL A 106 -10.75 -2.93 21.32
N LEU A 107 -10.30 -3.34 20.14
CA LEU A 107 -11.00 -4.34 19.31
C LEU A 107 -10.88 -5.78 19.85
N ASP A 108 -10.27 -5.93 21.04
CA ASP A 108 -10.11 -7.20 21.74
C ASP A 108 -11.13 -7.30 22.90
N ASP A 109 -11.21 -8.48 23.51
CA ASP A 109 -12.14 -8.74 24.65
C ASP A 109 -11.71 -8.08 25.97
N THR A 110 -10.47 -7.59 26.05
CA THR A 110 -9.91 -6.93 27.23
C THR A 110 -9.35 -5.56 26.89
N ALA A 111 -9.56 -4.59 27.78
CA ALA A 111 -9.08 -3.23 27.62
C ALA A 111 -8.51 -2.69 28.94
N PRO A 112 -7.51 -1.76 28.89
CA PRO A 112 -7.14 -0.96 30.07
C PRO A 112 -8.33 -0.15 30.60
N GLU A 113 -8.33 0.16 31.89
CA GLU A 113 -9.44 0.81 32.60
C GLU A 113 -9.96 2.12 31.97
N SER A 114 -9.09 2.85 31.26
CA SER A 114 -9.46 4.10 30.57
C SER A 114 -9.86 3.91 29.10
N CYS A 115 -10.09 2.67 28.65
CA CYS A 115 -10.52 2.32 27.30
C CYS A 115 -11.78 1.46 27.37
N LEU A 116 -12.59 1.49 26.32
CA LEU A 116 -13.69 0.54 26.19
C LEU A 116 -13.24 -0.73 25.48
N THR A 117 -13.83 -1.87 25.85
CA THR A 117 -13.76 -3.06 25.01
C THR A 117 -14.66 -2.90 23.79
N TRP A 118 -14.42 -3.65 22.73
CA TRP A 118 -15.31 -3.70 21.56
C TRP A 118 -16.75 -4.04 21.96
N ARG A 119 -16.92 -4.97 22.89
CA ARG A 119 -18.22 -5.38 23.41
C ARG A 119 -18.97 -4.25 24.12
N ASP A 120 -18.29 -3.54 25.02
CA ASP A 120 -18.89 -2.44 25.78
C ASP A 120 -19.23 -1.26 24.87
N PHE A 121 -18.37 -0.97 23.89
CA PHE A 121 -18.64 0.02 22.86
C PHE A 121 -19.92 -0.30 22.08
N LEU A 122 -20.06 -1.54 21.59
CA LEU A 122 -21.28 -1.96 20.87
C LEU A 122 -22.52 -1.94 21.77
N ALA A 123 -22.37 -2.28 23.06
CA ALA A 123 -23.47 -2.22 24.01
C ALA A 123 -23.97 -0.78 24.26
N ALA A 124 -23.09 0.21 24.29
CA ALA A 124 -23.47 1.62 24.42
C ALA A 124 -24.34 2.10 23.23
N GLY A 125 -24.20 1.52 22.06
CA GLY A 125 -25.03 1.82 20.88
C GLY A 125 -26.48 1.30 20.97
N ALA A 126 -26.78 0.40 21.91
CA ALA A 126 -28.13 -0.21 22.03
C ALA A 126 -29.26 0.80 22.34
N ALA A 127 -28.91 1.98 22.87
CA ALA A 127 -29.87 3.06 23.13
C ALA A 127 -30.20 3.90 21.87
N VAL A 128 -29.43 3.81 20.82
CA VAL A 128 -29.65 4.56 19.56
C VAL A 128 -30.67 3.81 18.71
N HIS A 129 -31.76 4.48 18.34
CA HIS A 129 -32.80 3.85 17.53
C HIS A 129 -32.28 3.60 16.09
N PRO A 130 -32.63 2.47 15.44
CA PRO A 130 -32.21 2.19 14.07
C PRO A 130 -32.57 3.27 13.05
N ASP A 131 -33.67 3.99 13.24
CA ASP A 131 -34.06 5.12 12.40
C ASP A 131 -33.09 6.30 12.49
N GLU A 132 -32.47 6.52 13.67
CA GLU A 132 -31.45 7.55 13.82
C GLU A 132 -30.18 7.18 13.06
N VAL A 133 -29.79 5.90 13.06
CA VAL A 133 -28.68 5.40 12.26
C VAL A 133 -28.94 5.62 10.77
N ARG A 134 -30.15 5.25 10.30
CA ARG A 134 -30.55 5.47 8.91
C ARG A 134 -30.56 6.96 8.54
N ALA A 135 -31.20 7.78 9.37
CA ALA A 135 -31.24 9.23 9.15
C ALA A 135 -29.82 9.83 9.09
N ARG A 136 -28.89 9.34 9.91
CA ARG A 136 -27.48 9.77 9.87
C ARG A 136 -26.80 9.31 8.56
N ALA A 137 -26.96 8.07 8.16
CA ALA A 137 -26.41 7.54 6.91
C ALA A 137 -26.94 8.31 5.70
N ASP A 138 -28.23 8.68 5.69
CA ASP A 138 -28.86 9.45 4.61
C ASP A 138 -28.33 10.89 4.51
N THR A 139 -27.64 11.41 5.52
CA THR A 139 -26.96 12.72 5.42
C THR A 139 -25.62 12.66 4.71
N VAL A 140 -25.08 11.46 4.49
CA VAL A 140 -23.78 11.30 3.82
C VAL A 140 -23.92 11.50 2.32
N GLU A 141 -23.18 12.45 1.78
CA GLU A 141 -23.23 12.82 0.37
C GLU A 141 -22.04 12.24 -0.40
N PRO A 142 -22.18 11.99 -1.71
CA PRO A 142 -21.07 11.48 -2.54
C PRO A 142 -19.80 12.32 -2.50
N GLY A 143 -19.93 13.65 -2.32
CA GLY A 143 -18.84 14.61 -2.23
C GLY A 143 -18.20 14.71 -0.84
N ASP A 144 -18.76 14.07 0.19
CA ASP A 144 -18.17 14.08 1.53
C ASP A 144 -16.86 13.29 1.55
N PRO A 145 -15.87 13.70 2.38
CA PRO A 145 -14.67 12.92 2.61
C PRO A 145 -15.00 11.52 3.17
N SER A 146 -14.53 10.48 2.51
CA SER A 146 -14.65 9.09 2.98
C SER A 146 -13.50 8.70 3.88
N ASP A 147 -12.31 9.13 3.50
CA ASP A 147 -11.08 8.76 4.20
C ASP A 147 -9.97 9.80 4.04
N ILE A 148 -9.04 9.79 5.02
CA ILE A 148 -7.79 10.53 4.98
C ILE A 148 -6.66 9.54 5.17
N ILE A 149 -5.89 9.30 4.11
CA ILE A 149 -4.75 8.39 4.16
C ILE A 149 -3.46 9.18 4.28
N PHE A 150 -2.76 8.98 5.40
CA PHE A 150 -1.48 9.64 5.63
C PHE A 150 -0.36 8.94 4.89
N THR A 151 0.31 9.69 4.01
CA THR A 151 1.47 9.24 3.23
C THR A 151 2.74 9.84 3.77
N SER A 152 3.85 9.09 3.74
CA SER A 152 5.17 9.62 4.05
C SER A 152 5.60 10.59 2.94
N GLY A 153 5.36 11.87 3.16
CA GLY A 153 5.75 12.93 2.23
C GLY A 153 7.26 13.03 2.03
N THR A 154 7.66 13.71 0.96
CA THR A 154 9.07 14.00 0.64
C THR A 154 9.72 14.95 1.65
N THR A 155 8.94 15.65 2.46
CA THR A 155 9.34 16.70 3.43
C THR A 155 9.49 16.19 4.87
N GLY A 156 9.43 14.88 5.11
CA GLY A 156 9.69 14.26 6.42
C GLY A 156 8.48 14.02 7.32
N ARG A 157 7.40 14.83 7.24
CA ARG A 157 6.18 14.57 8.02
C ARG A 157 5.05 14.04 7.14
N PRO A 158 4.28 13.03 7.58
CA PRO A 158 3.15 12.48 6.82
C PRO A 158 2.08 13.55 6.52
N LYS A 159 1.58 13.55 5.27
CA LYS A 159 0.46 14.38 4.81
C LYS A 159 -0.76 13.50 4.58
N GLY A 160 -1.93 14.00 4.95
CA GLY A 160 -3.18 13.26 4.81
C GLY A 160 -3.90 13.56 3.50
N ALA A 161 -3.87 12.66 2.52
CA ALA A 161 -4.63 12.79 1.27
C ALA A 161 -6.12 12.54 1.54
N VAL A 162 -6.98 13.50 1.18
CA VAL A 162 -8.44 13.45 1.38
C VAL A 162 -9.13 12.93 0.14
N ILE A 163 -9.86 11.84 0.27
CA ILE A 163 -10.63 11.20 -0.82
C ILE A 163 -12.11 11.16 -0.44
N THR A 164 -13.00 11.40 -1.42
CA THR A 164 -14.45 11.39 -1.22
C THR A 164 -15.06 10.00 -1.44
N HIS A 165 -16.32 9.83 -1.01
CA HIS A 165 -17.09 8.60 -1.26
C HIS A 165 -17.24 8.32 -2.75
N ALA A 166 -17.63 9.32 -3.55
CA ALA A 166 -17.79 9.17 -4.99
C ALA A 166 -16.49 8.74 -5.68
N GLN A 167 -15.37 9.33 -5.30
CA GLN A 167 -14.05 8.99 -5.84
C GLN A 167 -13.70 7.53 -5.53
N THR A 168 -13.87 7.12 -4.27
CA THR A 168 -13.58 5.76 -3.82
C THR A 168 -14.47 4.73 -4.53
N LEU A 169 -15.79 4.91 -4.52
CA LEU A 169 -16.72 3.94 -5.08
C LEU A 169 -16.54 3.79 -6.59
N ARG A 170 -16.43 4.91 -7.33
CA ARG A 170 -16.25 4.88 -8.78
C ARG A 170 -14.93 4.21 -9.18
N ALA A 171 -13.82 4.54 -8.50
CA ALA A 171 -12.52 3.98 -8.83
C ALA A 171 -12.47 2.46 -8.60
N TYR A 172 -13.07 1.98 -7.50
CA TYR A 172 -12.96 0.57 -7.14
C TYR A 172 -14.08 -0.29 -7.72
N ASP A 173 -15.18 0.28 -8.19
CA ASP A 173 -16.09 -0.39 -9.10
C ASP A 173 -15.40 -0.68 -10.45
N LEU A 174 -14.71 0.32 -11.02
CA LEU A 174 -13.89 0.15 -12.24
C LEU A 174 -12.73 -0.84 -12.02
N TRP A 175 -12.04 -0.79 -10.86
CA TRP A 175 -11.01 -1.76 -10.53
C TRP A 175 -11.56 -3.19 -10.57
N SER A 176 -12.70 -3.39 -9.94
CA SER A 176 -13.38 -4.68 -9.87
C SER A 176 -13.79 -5.20 -11.26
N GLU A 177 -14.28 -4.32 -12.11
CA GLU A 177 -14.63 -4.62 -13.50
C GLU A 177 -13.39 -5.03 -14.32
N LEU A 178 -12.34 -4.22 -14.29
CA LEU A 178 -11.10 -4.45 -15.04
C LEU A 178 -10.39 -5.72 -14.58
N ALA A 179 -10.35 -5.97 -13.27
CA ALA A 179 -9.82 -7.20 -12.70
C ALA A 179 -10.69 -8.41 -13.01
N GLY A 180 -11.98 -8.21 -13.27
CA GLY A 180 -12.96 -9.27 -13.47
C GLY A 180 -13.31 -9.97 -12.15
N LEU A 181 -13.45 -9.19 -11.08
CA LEU A 181 -13.93 -9.68 -9.78
C LEU A 181 -15.42 -10.01 -9.85
N ARG A 182 -15.82 -11.14 -9.24
CA ARG A 182 -17.17 -11.70 -9.30
C ARG A 182 -17.71 -12.03 -7.91
N ALA A 183 -19.02 -12.19 -7.80
CA ALA A 183 -19.70 -12.51 -6.55
C ALA A 183 -19.32 -13.89 -5.96
N ASP A 184 -18.94 -14.84 -6.81
CA ASP A 184 -18.50 -16.16 -6.41
C ASP A 184 -17.02 -16.24 -6.03
N ASP A 185 -16.28 -15.12 -6.14
CA ASP A 185 -14.88 -15.06 -5.74
C ASP A 185 -14.69 -15.07 -4.22
N ARG A 186 -13.59 -15.70 -3.84
CA ARG A 186 -13.06 -15.69 -2.48
C ARG A 186 -11.70 -15.00 -2.49
N TYR A 187 -11.67 -13.81 -1.93
CA TYR A 187 -10.58 -12.88 -2.02
C TYR A 187 -9.76 -12.87 -0.73
N LEU A 188 -8.52 -13.35 -0.77
CA LEU A 188 -7.60 -13.29 0.36
C LEU A 188 -6.97 -11.89 0.44
N VAL A 189 -7.32 -11.11 1.46
CA VAL A 189 -6.81 -9.76 1.62
C VAL A 189 -5.56 -9.79 2.50
N VAL A 190 -4.42 -9.95 1.86
CA VAL A 190 -3.08 -9.94 2.51
C VAL A 190 -2.53 -8.51 2.65
N ASN A 191 -2.93 -7.60 1.75
CA ASN A 191 -2.49 -6.22 1.80
C ASN A 191 -3.09 -5.52 3.02
N PRO A 192 -2.31 -4.72 3.76
CA PRO A 192 -2.79 -4.08 4.99
C PRO A 192 -4.00 -3.17 4.73
N PHE A 193 -5.01 -3.24 5.60
CA PHE A 193 -6.21 -2.42 5.53
C PHE A 193 -5.96 -0.92 5.72
N PHE A 194 -4.85 -0.55 6.33
CA PHE A 194 -4.47 0.87 6.41
C PHE A 194 -3.93 1.45 5.08
N HIS A 195 -3.73 0.62 4.06
CA HIS A 195 -3.28 1.02 2.73
C HIS A 195 -4.42 0.89 1.72
N THR A 196 -4.44 1.77 0.69
CA THR A 196 -5.47 1.75 -0.37
C THR A 196 -5.62 0.37 -1.02
N PHE A 197 -4.54 -0.36 -1.19
CA PHE A 197 -4.56 -1.70 -1.80
C PHE A 197 -5.29 -2.73 -0.92
N GLY A 198 -5.21 -2.64 0.41
CA GLY A 198 -5.98 -3.51 1.32
C GLY A 198 -7.40 -3.00 1.56
N TYR A 199 -7.55 -1.72 1.89
CA TYR A 199 -8.86 -1.13 2.19
C TYR A 199 -9.73 -1.05 0.94
N LYS A 200 -9.25 -0.35 -0.10
CA LYS A 200 -10.11 -0.04 -1.25
C LYS A 200 -10.15 -1.20 -2.26
N ALA A 201 -9.01 -1.71 -2.71
CA ALA A 201 -8.98 -2.84 -3.64
C ALA A 201 -9.33 -4.19 -2.98
N GLY A 202 -9.26 -4.28 -1.64
CA GLY A 202 -9.72 -5.44 -0.87
C GLY A 202 -11.18 -5.28 -0.44
N ILE A 203 -11.45 -4.41 0.56
CA ILE A 203 -12.78 -4.31 1.18
C ILE A 203 -13.79 -3.70 0.21
N ILE A 204 -13.54 -2.49 -0.31
CA ILE A 204 -14.51 -1.79 -1.15
C ILE A 204 -14.79 -2.55 -2.45
N ALA A 205 -13.76 -3.08 -3.11
CA ALA A 205 -13.91 -3.88 -4.31
C ALA A 205 -14.77 -5.13 -4.08
N CYS A 206 -14.57 -5.85 -2.96
CA CYS A 206 -15.40 -6.99 -2.60
C CYS A 206 -16.86 -6.59 -2.32
N LEU A 207 -17.08 -5.48 -1.62
CA LEU A 207 -18.43 -4.95 -1.35
C LEU A 207 -19.18 -4.64 -2.64
N THR A 208 -18.52 -4.01 -3.63
CA THR A 208 -19.17 -3.63 -4.90
C THR A 208 -19.58 -4.83 -5.76
N ARG A 209 -18.94 -6.00 -5.56
CA ARG A 209 -19.22 -7.23 -6.34
C ARG A 209 -19.89 -8.34 -5.54
N GLY A 210 -20.00 -8.20 -4.23
CA GLY A 210 -20.51 -9.26 -3.35
C GLY A 210 -19.54 -10.45 -3.20
N ALA A 211 -18.24 -10.25 -3.44
CA ALA A 211 -17.22 -11.28 -3.29
C ALA A 211 -16.92 -11.56 -1.82
N THR A 212 -16.57 -12.80 -1.47
CA THR A 212 -16.21 -13.17 -0.10
C THR A 212 -14.85 -12.59 0.28
N MET A 213 -14.78 -11.79 1.34
CA MET A 213 -13.54 -11.28 1.92
C MET A 213 -12.98 -12.27 2.94
N VAL A 214 -11.70 -12.60 2.82
CA VAL A 214 -10.95 -13.39 3.80
C VAL A 214 -9.77 -12.51 4.28
N PRO A 215 -9.93 -11.81 5.42
CA PRO A 215 -8.86 -10.97 5.94
C PRO A 215 -7.71 -11.79 6.49
N GLN A 216 -6.47 -11.39 6.19
CA GLN A 216 -5.25 -12.02 6.64
C GLN A 216 -4.47 -11.07 7.56
N PRO A 217 -4.43 -11.27 8.88
CA PRO A 217 -3.78 -10.36 9.83
C PRO A 217 -2.27 -10.27 9.67
N VAL A 218 -1.62 -11.39 9.35
CA VAL A 218 -0.17 -11.50 9.16
C VAL A 218 0.11 -12.32 7.90
N SER A 219 0.91 -11.80 7.00
CA SER A 219 1.23 -12.42 5.70
C SER A 219 2.44 -13.37 5.79
N GLY A 220 2.36 -14.41 6.65
CA GLY A 220 3.32 -15.53 6.61
C GLY A 220 3.01 -16.45 5.42
N THR A 221 4.04 -16.91 4.69
CA THR A 221 3.85 -17.70 3.45
C THR A 221 3.11 -19.01 3.72
N ASP A 222 3.47 -19.74 4.80
CA ASP A 222 2.77 -20.97 5.19
C ASP A 222 1.29 -20.74 5.47
N THR A 223 0.96 -19.64 6.18
CA THR A 223 -0.43 -19.29 6.49
C THR A 223 -1.21 -18.89 5.23
N VAL A 224 -0.56 -18.21 4.29
CA VAL A 224 -1.19 -17.85 3.01
C VAL A 224 -1.48 -19.10 2.19
N LEU A 225 -0.52 -20.04 2.07
CA LEU A 225 -0.72 -21.31 1.38
C LEU A 225 -1.85 -22.13 2.01
N ALA A 226 -1.85 -22.26 3.33
CA ALA A 226 -2.89 -22.98 4.06
C ALA A 226 -4.27 -22.34 3.85
N ASN A 227 -4.39 -21.00 3.90
CA ASN A 227 -5.65 -20.29 3.69
C ASN A 227 -6.13 -20.39 2.24
N ILE A 228 -5.24 -20.40 1.24
CA ILE A 228 -5.65 -20.59 -0.17
C ILE A 228 -6.37 -21.93 -0.30
N ALA A 229 -5.78 -23.01 0.23
CA ALA A 229 -6.36 -24.33 0.16
C ALA A 229 -7.64 -24.45 1.01
N ALA A 230 -7.60 -24.08 2.29
CA ALA A 230 -8.69 -24.24 3.24
C ALA A 230 -9.92 -23.41 2.87
N GLU A 231 -9.72 -22.16 2.49
CA GLU A 231 -10.77 -21.21 2.14
C GLU A 231 -11.09 -21.21 0.64
N ARG A 232 -10.45 -22.07 -0.18
CA ARG A 232 -10.64 -22.15 -1.63
C ARG A 232 -10.54 -20.76 -2.29
N ILE A 233 -9.47 -20.05 -1.98
CA ILE A 233 -9.24 -18.69 -2.46
C ILE A 233 -9.11 -18.68 -3.99
N SER A 234 -9.82 -17.73 -4.63
CA SER A 234 -9.78 -17.54 -6.08
C SER A 234 -9.05 -16.28 -6.52
N VAL A 235 -8.87 -15.31 -5.60
CA VAL A 235 -8.26 -14.02 -5.87
C VAL A 235 -7.19 -13.70 -4.83
N LEU A 236 -5.97 -13.46 -5.28
CA LEU A 236 -4.83 -13.13 -4.41
C LEU A 236 -4.06 -11.91 -4.95
N PRO A 237 -4.42 -10.68 -4.59
CA PRO A 237 -3.58 -9.54 -4.85
C PRO A 237 -2.45 -9.42 -3.83
N GLY A 238 -1.29 -8.96 -4.30
CA GLY A 238 -0.15 -8.77 -3.41
C GLY A 238 1.09 -8.26 -4.12
N PRO A 239 2.16 -7.93 -3.39
CA PRO A 239 3.42 -7.52 -3.99
C PRO A 239 4.10 -8.69 -4.72
N PRO A 240 4.96 -8.42 -5.72
CA PRO A 240 5.69 -9.46 -6.46
C PRO A 240 6.48 -10.42 -5.56
N THR A 241 6.99 -9.91 -4.43
CA THR A 241 7.73 -10.72 -3.45
C THR A 241 6.88 -11.81 -2.83
N LEU A 242 5.62 -11.53 -2.49
CA LEU A 242 4.69 -12.54 -1.98
C LEU A 242 4.52 -13.69 -2.98
N HIS A 243 4.20 -13.35 -4.22
CA HIS A 243 3.94 -14.36 -5.26
C HIS A 243 5.18 -15.19 -5.56
N ARG A 244 6.38 -14.58 -5.59
CA ARG A 244 7.64 -15.31 -5.75
C ARG A 244 7.88 -16.25 -4.58
N THR A 245 7.72 -15.79 -3.34
CA THR A 245 7.92 -16.62 -2.16
C THR A 245 6.93 -17.80 -2.13
N LEU A 246 5.67 -17.60 -2.57
CA LEU A 246 4.70 -18.70 -2.71
C LEU A 246 5.14 -19.73 -3.77
N LEU A 247 5.62 -19.29 -4.92
CA LEU A 247 6.10 -20.16 -6.00
C LEU A 247 7.34 -20.96 -5.59
N ASP A 248 8.23 -20.37 -4.82
CA ASP A 248 9.49 -20.99 -4.38
C ASP A 248 9.35 -21.78 -3.05
N HIS A 249 8.15 -21.79 -2.44
CA HIS A 249 7.96 -22.37 -1.12
C HIS A 249 8.02 -23.91 -1.16
N PRO A 250 8.83 -24.55 -0.30
CA PRO A 250 9.02 -26.01 -0.34
C PRO A 250 7.74 -26.82 -0.06
N SER A 251 6.80 -26.27 0.70
CA SER A 251 5.51 -26.94 0.97
C SER A 251 4.40 -26.56 -0.02
N ARG A 252 4.70 -25.78 -1.08
CA ARG A 252 3.69 -25.33 -2.06
C ARG A 252 2.83 -26.48 -2.59
N ASP A 253 3.48 -27.56 -3.01
CA ASP A 253 2.82 -28.69 -3.65
C ASP A 253 2.01 -29.57 -2.66
N ALA A 254 2.12 -29.31 -1.36
CA ALA A 254 1.28 -29.92 -0.33
C ALA A 254 -0.09 -29.23 -0.19
N HIS A 255 -0.31 -28.10 -0.86
CA HIS A 255 -1.54 -27.30 -0.79
C HIS A 255 -2.27 -27.29 -2.13
N ASP A 256 -3.60 -27.40 -2.10
CA ASP A 256 -4.43 -27.24 -3.29
C ASP A 256 -4.60 -25.74 -3.62
N LEU A 257 -3.87 -25.27 -4.62
CA LEU A 257 -3.92 -23.89 -5.12
C LEU A 257 -4.76 -23.75 -6.41
N SER A 258 -5.44 -24.83 -6.86
CA SER A 258 -6.14 -24.90 -8.14
C SER A 258 -7.33 -23.92 -8.27
N THR A 259 -7.81 -23.37 -7.16
CA THR A 259 -8.89 -22.37 -7.15
C THR A 259 -8.42 -20.96 -7.51
N LEU A 260 -7.11 -20.68 -7.44
CA LEU A 260 -6.55 -19.37 -7.80
C LEU A 260 -6.74 -19.11 -9.29
N ARG A 261 -7.45 -18.04 -9.63
CA ARG A 261 -7.71 -17.64 -11.02
C ARG A 261 -7.25 -16.22 -11.35
N LEU A 262 -7.12 -15.36 -10.33
CA LEU A 262 -6.79 -13.95 -10.49
C LEU A 262 -5.72 -13.53 -9.49
N VAL A 263 -4.66 -12.95 -10.03
CA VAL A 263 -3.61 -12.26 -9.28
C VAL A 263 -3.51 -10.82 -9.78
N VAL A 264 -3.49 -9.87 -8.86
CA VAL A 264 -3.13 -8.48 -9.15
C VAL A 264 -1.88 -8.14 -8.36
N THR A 265 -0.82 -7.75 -9.05
CA THR A 265 0.47 -7.41 -8.43
C THR A 265 0.89 -5.98 -8.80
N GLY A 266 1.80 -5.39 -8.04
CA GLY A 266 2.24 -4.01 -8.26
C GLY A 266 3.02 -3.46 -7.06
N ALA A 267 3.11 -2.14 -6.99
CA ALA A 267 3.90 -1.41 -5.98
C ALA A 267 5.43 -1.65 -6.03
N ALA A 268 5.90 -2.52 -6.93
CA ALA A 268 7.30 -2.81 -7.21
C ALA A 268 7.46 -3.33 -8.64
N VAL A 269 8.71 -3.48 -9.10
CA VAL A 269 9.03 -4.08 -10.40
C VAL A 269 8.54 -5.53 -10.44
N VAL A 270 7.85 -5.87 -11.53
CA VAL A 270 7.30 -7.22 -11.76
C VAL A 270 8.15 -7.93 -12.82
N PRO A 271 8.96 -8.95 -12.46
CA PRO A 271 9.75 -9.69 -13.43
C PRO A 271 8.86 -10.48 -14.40
N LEU A 272 9.25 -10.52 -15.69
CA LEU A 272 8.53 -11.32 -16.71
C LEU A 272 8.39 -12.79 -16.28
N GLN A 273 9.46 -13.37 -15.78
CA GLN A 273 9.47 -14.75 -15.30
C GLN A 273 8.43 -15.01 -14.21
N LEU A 274 8.15 -14.02 -13.34
CA LEU A 274 7.12 -14.16 -12.32
C LEU A 274 5.73 -14.28 -12.94
N VAL A 275 5.42 -13.46 -13.95
CA VAL A 275 4.14 -13.51 -14.67
C VAL A 275 3.98 -14.84 -15.38
N GLU A 276 5.03 -15.32 -16.05
CA GLU A 276 5.03 -16.61 -16.74
C GLU A 276 4.86 -17.76 -15.77
N ARG A 277 5.60 -17.79 -14.67
CA ARG A 277 5.51 -18.85 -13.64
C ARG A 277 4.13 -18.91 -12.99
N LEU A 278 3.52 -17.76 -12.67
CA LEU A 278 2.15 -17.73 -12.13
C LEU A 278 1.14 -18.36 -13.11
N ARG A 279 1.30 -18.14 -14.41
CA ARG A 279 0.44 -18.70 -15.44
C ARG A 279 0.70 -20.20 -15.69
N THR A 280 1.95 -20.61 -15.70
CA THR A 280 2.32 -22.00 -16.08
C THR A 280 2.36 -22.97 -14.91
N GLU A 281 2.90 -22.56 -13.74
CA GLU A 281 3.04 -23.43 -12.58
C GLU A 281 1.77 -23.48 -11.72
N LEU A 282 1.03 -22.34 -11.58
CA LEU A 282 -0.20 -22.29 -10.79
C LEU A 282 -1.46 -22.21 -11.66
N ASN A 283 -1.33 -22.26 -12.99
CA ASN A 283 -2.43 -22.19 -13.95
C ASN A 283 -3.36 -20.98 -13.74
N ILE A 284 -2.79 -19.84 -13.31
CA ILE A 284 -3.57 -18.61 -13.05
C ILE A 284 -3.95 -17.96 -14.38
N GLY A 285 -5.24 -17.96 -14.69
CA GLY A 285 -5.76 -17.45 -15.96
C GLY A 285 -5.62 -15.94 -16.12
N THR A 286 -5.60 -15.18 -15.03
CA THR A 286 -5.50 -13.71 -15.06
C THR A 286 -4.43 -13.23 -14.09
N VAL A 287 -3.37 -12.64 -14.66
CA VAL A 287 -2.33 -11.91 -13.89
C VAL A 287 -2.31 -10.49 -14.40
N LEU A 288 -2.41 -9.51 -13.52
CA LEU A 288 -2.47 -8.09 -13.85
C LEU A 288 -1.49 -7.28 -13.02
N THR A 289 -1.02 -6.19 -13.58
CA THR A 289 -0.28 -5.15 -12.87
C THR A 289 -1.07 -3.86 -12.85
N ALA A 290 -0.85 -3.03 -11.83
CA ALA A 290 -1.51 -1.75 -11.65
C ALA A 290 -0.54 -0.74 -11.03
N TYR A 291 -0.78 0.53 -11.29
CA TYR A 291 -0.11 1.66 -10.66
C TYR A 291 -1.12 2.60 -10.01
N GLY A 292 -0.72 3.15 -8.88
CA GLY A 292 -1.47 4.17 -8.18
C GLY A 292 -0.73 4.72 -6.97
N LEU A 293 -1.22 5.84 -6.47
CA LEU A 293 -0.73 6.53 -5.29
C LEU A 293 -1.91 7.03 -4.47
N SER A 294 -1.72 7.25 -3.18
CA SER A 294 -2.81 7.65 -2.27
C SER A 294 -3.46 8.96 -2.70
N GLU A 295 -2.69 9.88 -3.24
CA GLU A 295 -3.12 11.18 -3.76
C GLU A 295 -4.02 11.07 -5.02
N ALA A 296 -4.05 9.89 -5.65
CA ALA A 296 -4.98 9.54 -6.72
C ALA A 296 -5.94 8.39 -6.30
N GLY A 297 -6.34 8.38 -5.04
CA GLY A 297 -7.24 7.37 -4.50
C GLY A 297 -6.70 5.95 -4.47
N GLY A 298 -5.43 5.73 -4.86
CA GLY A 298 -4.75 4.45 -4.86
C GLY A 298 -4.75 3.71 -6.20
N PHE A 299 -5.38 4.24 -7.26
CA PHE A 299 -5.55 3.54 -8.52
C PHE A 299 -5.59 4.50 -9.71
N VAL A 300 -4.65 4.38 -10.65
CA VAL A 300 -4.48 5.26 -11.83
C VAL A 300 -4.48 4.49 -13.14
N THR A 301 -3.65 3.45 -13.24
CA THR A 301 -3.55 2.60 -14.44
C THR A 301 -3.60 1.13 -14.07
N MET A 302 -3.99 0.29 -15.03
CA MET A 302 -4.00 -1.17 -14.88
C MET A 302 -3.85 -1.84 -16.25
N CYS A 303 -3.13 -2.97 -16.29
CA CYS A 303 -3.17 -3.88 -17.41
C CYS A 303 -4.59 -4.43 -17.63
N ARG A 304 -4.88 -4.87 -18.83
CA ARG A 304 -6.19 -5.42 -19.19
C ARG A 304 -6.12 -6.94 -19.22
N ARG A 305 -7.24 -7.58 -18.95
CA ARG A 305 -7.38 -9.03 -19.17
C ARG A 305 -7.15 -9.32 -20.64
N GLY A 306 -6.24 -10.23 -20.94
CA GLY A 306 -5.83 -10.55 -22.31
C GLY A 306 -4.55 -9.87 -22.77
N ASP A 307 -3.99 -8.91 -22.03
CA ASP A 307 -2.66 -8.38 -22.30
C ASP A 307 -1.62 -9.53 -22.20
N ASP A 308 -0.60 -9.48 -23.04
CA ASP A 308 0.45 -10.48 -23.07
C ASP A 308 1.36 -10.37 -21.83
N PRO A 309 2.06 -11.47 -21.45
CA PRO A 309 2.94 -11.46 -20.28
C PRO A 309 4.01 -10.38 -20.29
N GLY A 310 4.52 -10.03 -21.47
CA GLY A 310 5.52 -8.99 -21.64
C GLY A 310 4.97 -7.60 -21.33
N THR A 311 3.77 -7.26 -21.79
CA THR A 311 3.08 -6.02 -21.47
C THR A 311 2.79 -5.93 -19.98
N ILE A 312 2.29 -7.02 -19.35
CA ILE A 312 2.00 -7.08 -17.92
C ILE A 312 3.27 -6.87 -17.07
N ALA A 313 4.39 -7.44 -17.48
CA ALA A 313 5.64 -7.34 -16.74
C ALA A 313 6.34 -5.97 -16.92
N ARG A 314 6.29 -5.42 -18.14
CA ARG A 314 7.03 -4.19 -18.47
C ARG A 314 6.26 -2.91 -18.19
N THR A 315 4.93 -2.97 -18.03
CA THR A 315 4.07 -1.79 -17.85
C THR A 315 3.13 -1.95 -16.67
N SER A 316 2.54 -0.86 -16.24
CA SER A 316 1.43 -0.84 -15.28
C SER A 316 0.08 -0.65 -15.99
N GLY A 317 0.05 -0.92 -17.30
CA GLY A 317 -1.12 -0.84 -18.14
C GLY A 317 -1.58 0.58 -18.46
N ARG A 318 -2.82 0.70 -18.90
CA ARG A 318 -3.42 1.93 -19.42
C ARG A 318 -4.24 2.66 -18.37
N ALA A 319 -4.42 3.96 -18.56
CA ALA A 319 -5.26 4.81 -17.71
C ALA A 319 -6.65 4.22 -17.50
N LEU A 320 -7.23 4.49 -16.33
CA LEU A 320 -8.63 4.19 -16.05
C LEU A 320 -9.57 4.99 -16.95
N PRO A 321 -10.75 4.46 -17.31
CA PRO A 321 -11.79 5.25 -17.94
C PRO A 321 -12.09 6.55 -17.17
N GLY A 322 -12.03 7.69 -17.87
CA GLY A 322 -12.23 9.02 -17.26
C GLY A 322 -11.00 9.54 -16.48
N THR A 323 -9.84 8.96 -16.73
CA THR A 323 -8.53 9.41 -16.22
C THR A 323 -7.63 9.78 -17.39
N GLU A 324 -6.93 10.88 -17.24
CA GLU A 324 -5.89 11.32 -18.15
C GLU A 324 -4.52 11.09 -17.49
N VAL A 325 -3.60 10.52 -18.23
CA VAL A 325 -2.19 10.35 -17.82
C VAL A 325 -1.32 11.02 -18.87
N ARG A 326 -0.38 11.82 -18.41
CA ARG A 326 0.56 12.54 -19.25
C ARG A 326 1.97 12.38 -18.69
N VAL A 327 2.94 12.32 -19.57
CA VAL A 327 4.36 12.33 -19.21
C VAL A 327 4.97 13.65 -19.70
N LEU A 328 5.65 14.36 -18.84
CA LEU A 328 6.34 15.62 -19.17
C LEU A 328 7.68 15.35 -19.86
N ALA A 329 7.61 14.83 -21.08
CA ALA A 329 8.76 14.57 -21.94
C ALA A 329 8.33 14.44 -23.40
N ALA A 330 9.27 14.29 -24.31
CA ALA A 330 8.98 13.89 -25.69
C ALA A 330 8.39 12.45 -25.72
N PRO A 331 7.58 12.11 -26.73
CA PRO A 331 6.99 10.78 -26.84
C PRO A 331 8.05 9.67 -26.77
N GLY A 332 7.86 8.71 -25.85
CA GLY A 332 8.80 7.60 -25.62
C GLY A 332 9.98 7.91 -24.69
N GLU A 333 10.16 9.15 -24.29
CA GLU A 333 11.19 9.55 -23.33
C GLU A 333 10.65 9.56 -21.89
N PRO A 334 11.50 9.29 -20.89
CA PRO A 334 11.11 9.34 -19.48
C PRO A 334 10.90 10.79 -19.02
N GLY A 335 9.78 11.02 -18.30
CA GLY A 335 9.47 12.30 -17.69
C GLY A 335 8.54 12.14 -16.50
N GLU A 336 8.24 13.24 -15.82
CA GLU A 336 7.29 13.21 -14.70
C GLU A 336 5.91 12.77 -15.18
N VAL A 337 5.31 11.83 -14.44
CA VAL A 337 3.94 11.38 -14.67
C VAL A 337 2.97 12.35 -14.02
N LEU A 338 2.08 12.90 -14.81
CA LEU A 338 0.95 13.72 -14.38
C LEU A 338 -0.36 12.95 -14.51
N VAL A 339 -1.25 13.15 -13.57
CA VAL A 339 -2.55 12.48 -13.53
C VAL A 339 -3.67 13.50 -13.34
N ARG A 340 -4.70 13.42 -14.17
CA ARG A 340 -5.92 14.21 -14.02
C ARG A 340 -7.15 13.31 -14.13
N GLY A 341 -8.10 13.49 -13.22
CA GLY A 341 -9.32 12.71 -13.24
C GLY A 341 -10.11 12.78 -11.94
N TYR A 342 -11.26 12.15 -11.95
CA TYR A 342 -12.21 12.17 -10.85
C TYR A 342 -11.68 11.59 -9.54
N HIS A 343 -10.62 10.77 -9.57
CA HIS A 343 -10.05 10.09 -8.41
C HIS A 343 -8.86 10.84 -7.77
N VAL A 344 -8.41 11.95 -8.37
CA VAL A 344 -7.40 12.82 -7.75
C VAL A 344 -7.97 13.38 -6.46
N MET A 345 -7.18 13.34 -5.38
CA MET A 345 -7.57 13.81 -4.04
C MET A 345 -8.18 15.20 -4.06
N SER A 346 -9.06 15.47 -3.12
CA SER A 346 -9.58 16.83 -2.90
C SER A 346 -8.52 17.79 -2.39
N GLY A 347 -7.43 17.26 -1.88
CA GLY A 347 -6.26 17.97 -1.37
C GLY A 347 -5.65 17.25 -0.17
N TYR A 348 -4.58 17.82 0.38
CA TYR A 348 -4.05 17.40 1.67
C TYR A 348 -4.83 18.04 2.81
N PHE A 349 -5.17 17.26 3.81
CA PHE A 349 -5.98 17.67 4.95
C PHE A 349 -5.37 18.90 5.65
N GLU A 350 -6.09 20.02 5.62
CA GLU A 350 -5.70 21.31 6.19
C GLU A 350 -4.27 21.77 5.79
N ASP A 351 -3.88 21.49 4.55
CA ASP A 351 -2.59 21.87 4.01
C ASP A 351 -2.75 22.38 2.57
N PRO A 352 -3.29 23.61 2.40
CA PRO A 352 -3.54 24.18 1.08
C PRO A 352 -2.27 24.45 0.30
N GLU A 353 -1.16 24.77 0.98
CA GLU A 353 0.12 25.01 0.34
C GLU A 353 0.68 23.74 -0.29
N ALA A 354 0.69 22.63 0.47
CA ALA A 354 1.10 21.33 -0.06
C ALA A 354 0.15 20.85 -1.16
N THR A 355 -1.14 21.16 -1.07
CA THR A 355 -2.13 20.83 -2.10
C THR A 355 -1.82 21.56 -3.40
N ALA A 356 -1.59 22.88 -3.35
CA ALA A 356 -1.25 23.69 -4.52
C ALA A 356 0.11 23.31 -5.14
N ALA A 357 1.04 22.79 -4.33
CA ALA A 357 2.31 22.27 -4.82
C ALA A 357 2.18 20.89 -5.50
N ALA A 358 1.13 20.12 -5.17
CA ALA A 358 0.92 18.79 -5.72
C ALA A 358 -0.07 18.77 -6.89
N VAL A 359 -1.08 19.64 -6.87
CA VAL A 359 -2.11 19.71 -7.93
C VAL A 359 -2.06 21.12 -8.51
N ASP A 360 -1.78 21.20 -9.81
CA ASP A 360 -1.69 22.46 -10.52
C ASP A 360 -3.08 23.10 -10.77
N PRO A 361 -3.15 24.38 -11.22
CA PRO A 361 -4.42 25.05 -11.49
C PRO A 361 -5.31 24.40 -12.57
N ASP A 362 -4.71 23.60 -13.46
CA ASP A 362 -5.43 22.85 -14.51
C ASP A 362 -5.92 21.48 -14.01
N GLY A 363 -5.70 21.16 -12.72
CA GLY A 363 -6.14 19.92 -12.06
C GLY A 363 -5.22 18.72 -12.30
N TRP A 364 -3.99 18.92 -12.76
CA TRP A 364 -3.00 17.86 -12.88
C TRP A 364 -2.30 17.62 -11.55
N LEU A 365 -2.34 16.39 -11.10
CA LEU A 365 -1.55 15.90 -9.97
C LEU A 365 -0.14 15.59 -10.45
N HIS A 366 0.85 16.27 -9.88
CA HIS A 366 2.27 15.98 -10.00
C HIS A 366 2.61 14.79 -9.09
N THR A 367 2.83 13.62 -9.70
CA THR A 367 2.98 12.39 -8.92
C THR A 367 4.36 12.26 -8.27
N GLY A 368 5.34 12.97 -8.80
CA GLY A 368 6.76 12.79 -8.46
C GLY A 368 7.33 11.45 -8.90
N ASP A 369 6.57 10.66 -9.66
CA ASP A 369 7.04 9.43 -10.29
C ASP A 369 7.48 9.74 -11.73
N ILE A 370 8.54 9.08 -12.20
CA ILE A 370 9.03 9.16 -13.58
C ILE A 370 8.50 7.95 -14.34
N GLY A 371 8.00 8.19 -15.55
CA GLY A 371 7.47 7.13 -16.39
C GLY A 371 7.59 7.43 -17.87
N ILE A 372 7.22 6.44 -18.68
CA ILE A 372 7.16 6.49 -20.13
C ILE A 372 5.79 5.98 -20.54
N LEU A 373 5.11 6.69 -21.46
CA LEU A 373 3.94 6.19 -22.16
C LEU A 373 4.37 5.59 -23.50
N ASP A 374 3.97 4.35 -23.76
CA ASP A 374 4.14 3.74 -25.07
C ASP A 374 3.05 4.20 -26.07
N ALA A 375 3.17 3.76 -27.32
CA ALA A 375 2.23 4.10 -28.38
C ALA A 375 0.81 3.57 -28.14
N ASP A 376 0.67 2.52 -27.34
CA ASP A 376 -0.63 1.92 -26.97
C ASP A 376 -1.23 2.54 -25.71
N GLY A 377 -0.55 3.54 -25.12
CA GLY A 377 -0.97 4.24 -23.90
C GLY A 377 -0.70 3.46 -22.60
N ASN A 378 0.17 2.45 -22.64
CA ASN A 378 0.59 1.78 -21.42
C ASN A 378 1.66 2.60 -20.70
N LEU A 379 1.49 2.77 -19.40
CA LEU A 379 2.44 3.48 -18.53
C LEU A 379 3.49 2.51 -17.99
N ARG A 380 4.74 2.82 -18.20
CA ARG A 380 5.87 2.18 -17.52
C ARG A 380 6.46 3.15 -16.52
N ILE A 381 6.35 2.86 -15.23
CA ILE A 381 7.04 3.61 -14.18
C ILE A 381 8.51 3.20 -14.20
N THR A 382 9.39 4.16 -14.34
CA THR A 382 10.84 3.94 -14.40
C THR A 382 11.53 4.30 -13.10
N ASP A 383 11.03 5.31 -12.37
CA ASP A 383 11.55 5.67 -11.04
C ASP A 383 10.69 6.74 -10.33
N ARG A 384 11.27 7.29 -9.25
CA ARG A 384 10.81 8.52 -8.61
C ARG A 384 11.81 9.64 -8.81
N ILE A 385 11.34 10.87 -9.00
CA ILE A 385 12.19 12.07 -9.15
C ILE A 385 13.24 12.14 -8.03
N LYS A 386 12.85 11.84 -6.80
CA LYS A 386 13.73 11.87 -5.62
C LYS A 386 14.73 10.70 -5.51
N ASP A 387 14.54 9.65 -6.28
CA ASP A 387 15.39 8.45 -6.25
C ASP A 387 16.37 8.40 -7.43
N MET A 388 16.10 9.16 -8.51
CA MET A 388 17.00 9.36 -9.64
C MET A 388 18.32 9.99 -9.15
N PHE A 389 19.42 9.57 -9.74
CA PHE A 389 20.75 10.15 -9.50
C PHE A 389 21.46 10.48 -10.82
N ILE A 390 22.44 11.40 -10.78
CA ILE A 390 23.07 11.93 -11.98
C ILE A 390 24.52 11.44 -12.08
N VAL A 391 24.79 10.63 -13.11
CA VAL A 391 26.11 10.05 -13.39
C VAL A 391 26.76 10.78 -14.56
N GLY A 392 27.71 11.69 -14.30
CA GLY A 392 28.43 12.40 -15.35
C GLY A 392 27.52 13.18 -16.31
N GLY A 393 26.40 13.74 -15.78
CA GLY A 393 25.41 14.49 -16.55
C GLY A 393 24.27 13.66 -17.14
N PHE A 394 24.26 12.34 -16.94
CA PHE A 394 23.19 11.45 -17.39
C PHE A 394 22.28 11.06 -16.21
N ASN A 395 20.98 11.15 -16.41
CA ASN A 395 20.00 10.65 -15.44
C ASN A 395 20.04 9.12 -15.39
N ALA A 396 20.30 8.58 -14.22
CA ALA A 396 20.24 7.16 -13.93
C ALA A 396 19.02 6.87 -13.04
N TYR A 397 18.21 5.92 -13.48
CA TYR A 397 16.95 5.57 -12.84
C TYR A 397 17.11 4.23 -12.11
N PRO A 398 17.14 4.23 -10.76
CA PRO A 398 17.33 3.02 -9.98
C PRO A 398 16.43 1.86 -10.37
N ALA A 399 15.13 2.11 -10.60
CA ALA A 399 14.20 1.03 -10.92
C ALA A 399 14.50 0.34 -12.26
N GLU A 400 14.99 1.08 -13.26
CA GLU A 400 15.45 0.49 -14.54
C GLU A 400 16.68 -0.40 -14.30
N ILE A 401 17.63 0.09 -13.51
CA ILE A 401 18.85 -0.64 -13.16
C ILE A 401 18.51 -1.90 -12.35
N GLU A 402 17.63 -1.78 -11.37
CA GLU A 402 17.13 -2.89 -10.55
C GLU A 402 16.44 -3.96 -11.39
N GLN A 403 15.63 -3.55 -12.37
CA GLN A 403 14.97 -4.48 -13.28
C GLN A 403 15.98 -5.30 -14.08
N LEU A 404 17.01 -4.64 -14.60
CA LEU A 404 18.05 -5.30 -15.39
C LEU A 404 18.91 -6.22 -14.53
N ILE A 405 19.41 -5.74 -13.40
CA ILE A 405 20.24 -6.54 -12.47
C ILE A 405 19.44 -7.69 -11.85
N GLY A 406 18.19 -7.46 -11.51
CA GLY A 406 17.30 -8.47 -10.92
C GLY A 406 17.01 -9.66 -11.83
N ALA A 407 17.31 -9.57 -13.13
CA ALA A 407 17.25 -10.69 -14.05
C ALA A 407 18.43 -11.69 -13.88
N HIS A 408 19.44 -11.37 -13.07
CA HIS A 408 20.54 -12.28 -12.80
C HIS A 408 20.06 -13.52 -12.05
N PRO A 409 20.38 -14.77 -12.51
CA PRO A 409 19.82 -15.99 -11.95
C PRO A 409 20.18 -16.24 -10.48
N ASP A 410 21.32 -15.74 -10.01
CA ASP A 410 21.81 -15.91 -8.65
C ASP A 410 21.33 -14.83 -7.67
N LEU A 411 20.46 -13.93 -8.11
CA LEU A 411 19.85 -12.92 -7.23
C LEU A 411 18.45 -13.30 -6.81
N VAL A 412 18.12 -12.98 -5.57
CA VAL A 412 16.76 -13.01 -5.03
C VAL A 412 16.15 -11.62 -5.15
N ASP A 413 16.94 -10.57 -4.85
CA ASP A 413 16.45 -9.20 -4.76
C ASP A 413 17.58 -8.19 -4.96
N VAL A 414 17.24 -6.96 -5.37
CA VAL A 414 18.21 -5.88 -5.53
C VAL A 414 17.55 -4.52 -5.35
N ALA A 415 18.25 -3.59 -4.73
CA ALA A 415 17.91 -2.17 -4.69
C ALA A 415 19.13 -1.32 -5.05
N VAL A 416 18.91 -0.26 -5.81
CA VAL A 416 19.97 0.66 -6.25
C VAL A 416 19.70 2.06 -5.72
N ILE A 417 20.74 2.72 -5.24
CA ILE A 417 20.72 4.13 -4.83
C ILE A 417 21.88 4.89 -5.49
N GLY A 418 21.72 6.20 -5.65
CA GLY A 418 22.85 7.09 -5.95
C GLY A 418 23.70 7.30 -4.70
N VAL A 419 25.02 7.27 -4.86
CA VAL A 419 25.99 7.63 -3.84
C VAL A 419 27.00 8.62 -4.43
N PRO A 420 27.55 9.56 -3.62
CA PRO A 420 28.50 10.55 -4.11
C PRO A 420 29.74 9.92 -4.77
N ASP A 421 30.21 10.51 -5.87
CA ASP A 421 31.44 10.18 -6.57
C ASP A 421 32.21 11.45 -6.94
N ALA A 422 33.48 11.48 -6.64
CA ALA A 422 34.31 12.69 -6.83
C ALA A 422 34.45 13.12 -8.30
N ARG A 423 34.31 12.19 -9.25
CA ARG A 423 34.48 12.46 -10.69
C ARG A 423 33.18 12.62 -11.45
N LEU A 424 32.17 11.83 -11.11
CA LEU A 424 30.91 11.72 -11.85
C LEU A 424 29.73 12.44 -11.16
N GLY A 425 29.97 13.04 -9.98
CA GLY A 425 28.93 13.60 -9.14
C GLY A 425 28.27 12.52 -8.27
N GLU A 426 27.60 11.59 -8.92
CA GLU A 426 27.03 10.40 -8.28
C GLU A 426 27.32 9.15 -9.10
N VAL A 427 27.24 7.98 -8.43
CA VAL A 427 27.28 6.66 -9.07
C VAL A 427 26.29 5.73 -8.40
N GLY A 428 25.86 4.68 -9.12
CA GLY A 428 24.99 3.66 -8.57
C GLY A 428 25.72 2.79 -7.55
N LYS A 429 25.08 2.56 -6.38
CA LYS A 429 25.41 1.50 -5.44
C LYS A 429 24.23 0.51 -5.37
N ALA A 430 24.50 -0.76 -5.68
CA ALA A 430 23.54 -1.84 -5.59
C ALA A 430 23.64 -2.57 -4.25
N TYR A 431 22.54 -2.71 -3.53
CA TYR A 431 22.35 -3.62 -2.42
C TYR A 431 21.64 -4.86 -2.94
N ALA A 432 22.27 -6.02 -2.86
CA ALA A 432 21.81 -7.24 -3.52
C ALA A 432 21.65 -8.40 -2.52
N VAL A 433 20.59 -9.19 -2.69
CA VAL A 433 20.34 -10.40 -1.93
C VAL A 433 20.63 -11.60 -2.82
N ARG A 434 21.65 -12.39 -2.47
CA ARG A 434 22.06 -13.58 -3.21
C ARG A 434 21.12 -14.76 -2.95
N ARG A 435 20.97 -15.65 -3.93
CA ARG A 435 20.42 -16.98 -3.67
C ARG A 435 21.33 -17.77 -2.74
N PRO A 436 20.78 -18.51 -1.78
CA PRO A 436 21.59 -19.41 -0.94
C PRO A 436 22.42 -20.38 -1.79
N GLY A 437 23.69 -20.55 -1.43
CA GLY A 437 24.59 -21.51 -2.09
C GLY A 437 25.26 -21.02 -3.38
N THR A 438 25.01 -19.77 -3.83
CA THR A 438 25.71 -19.19 -5.00
C THR A 438 26.98 -18.49 -4.56
N GLY A 439 28.00 -18.51 -5.45
CA GLY A 439 29.29 -17.85 -5.24
C GLY A 439 29.40 -16.47 -5.90
N LEU A 440 28.28 -15.85 -6.30
CA LEU A 440 28.24 -14.57 -7.01
C LEU A 440 29.03 -13.49 -6.25
N THR A 441 30.02 -12.91 -6.90
CA THR A 441 30.81 -11.79 -6.34
C THR A 441 30.31 -10.43 -6.82
N ALA A 442 30.76 -9.35 -6.18
CA ALA A 442 30.43 -7.99 -6.61
C ALA A 442 30.97 -7.71 -8.02
N ASP A 443 32.18 -8.16 -8.31
CA ASP A 443 32.83 -7.98 -9.61
C ASP A 443 32.08 -8.74 -10.72
N ASP A 444 31.60 -9.96 -10.44
CA ASP A 444 30.82 -10.74 -11.40
C ASP A 444 29.50 -10.03 -11.74
N LEU A 445 28.80 -9.49 -10.72
CA LEU A 445 27.55 -8.76 -10.93
C LEU A 445 27.77 -7.45 -11.70
N ILE A 446 28.85 -6.72 -11.41
CA ILE A 446 29.22 -5.52 -12.16
C ILE A 446 29.61 -5.88 -13.61
N ALA A 447 30.35 -6.95 -13.81
CA ALA A 447 30.73 -7.43 -15.13
C ALA A 447 29.51 -7.88 -15.95
N TRP A 448 28.54 -8.54 -15.29
CA TRP A 448 27.26 -8.88 -15.89
C TRP A 448 26.47 -7.62 -16.28
N ALA A 449 26.33 -6.67 -15.36
CA ALA A 449 25.61 -5.42 -15.60
C ALA A 449 26.20 -4.60 -16.75
N ARG A 450 27.53 -4.63 -16.96
CA ARG A 450 28.20 -3.97 -18.09
C ARG A 450 27.81 -4.55 -19.46
N ARG A 451 27.35 -5.78 -19.52
CA ARG A 451 26.89 -6.40 -20.78
C ARG A 451 25.43 -6.04 -21.08
N GLU A 452 24.65 -5.80 -20.02
CA GLU A 452 23.20 -5.64 -20.12
C GLU A 452 22.75 -4.17 -20.22
N MET A 453 23.61 -3.20 -19.85
CA MET A 453 23.20 -1.80 -19.79
C MET A 453 24.33 -0.82 -20.14
N ALA A 454 23.94 0.42 -20.45
CA ALA A 454 24.87 1.52 -20.73
C ALA A 454 25.76 1.81 -19.52
N ASN A 455 27.04 2.18 -19.76
CA ASN A 455 28.07 2.28 -18.73
C ASN A 455 27.71 3.25 -17.57
N TYR A 456 26.95 4.32 -17.82
CA TYR A 456 26.53 5.26 -16.78
C TYR A 456 25.48 4.67 -15.83
N LYS A 457 24.73 3.65 -16.26
CA LYS A 457 23.74 2.93 -15.46
C LYS A 457 24.37 1.83 -14.59
N VAL A 458 25.57 1.35 -14.95
CA VAL A 458 26.23 0.25 -14.23
C VAL A 458 26.61 0.70 -12.82
N PRO A 459 26.12 0.05 -11.76
CA PRO A 459 26.54 0.33 -10.41
C PRO A 459 28.05 0.17 -10.25
N ARG A 460 28.67 1.11 -9.55
CA ARG A 460 30.13 1.07 -9.27
C ARG A 460 30.43 0.36 -7.97
N GLN A 461 29.42 0.21 -7.13
CA GLN A 461 29.54 -0.47 -5.86
C GLN A 461 28.42 -1.51 -5.74
N VAL A 462 28.75 -2.68 -5.21
CA VAL A 462 27.79 -3.75 -4.90
C VAL A 462 28.06 -4.20 -3.48
N GLU A 463 27.00 -4.23 -2.67
CA GLU A 463 27.02 -4.75 -1.31
C GLU A 463 25.98 -5.86 -1.19
N PHE A 464 26.40 -7.04 -0.75
CA PHE A 464 25.50 -8.14 -0.49
C PHE A 464 24.95 -8.06 0.92
N VAL A 465 23.62 -8.09 1.03
CA VAL A 465 22.90 -8.04 2.30
C VAL A 465 22.02 -9.28 2.45
N PRO A 466 21.72 -9.71 3.69
CA PRO A 466 20.84 -10.84 3.92
C PRO A 466 19.39 -10.54 3.45
N GLU A 467 18.93 -9.31 3.63
CA GLU A 467 17.61 -8.83 3.19
C GLU A 467 17.63 -7.32 2.94
N LEU A 468 16.67 -6.83 2.12
CA LEU A 468 16.48 -5.41 1.90
C LEU A 468 15.48 -4.83 2.92
N PRO A 469 15.72 -3.64 3.50
CA PRO A 469 14.78 -2.99 4.39
C PRO A 469 13.49 -2.63 3.64
N ARG A 470 12.34 -3.04 4.19
CA ARG A 470 11.04 -2.84 3.56
C ARG A 470 10.02 -2.27 4.53
N ASN A 471 9.09 -1.47 3.99
CA ASN A 471 7.92 -1.04 4.73
C ASN A 471 6.86 -2.16 4.79
N ALA A 472 5.74 -1.89 5.51
CA ALA A 472 4.64 -2.86 5.67
C ALA A 472 3.93 -3.25 4.36
N SER A 473 4.02 -2.41 3.32
CA SER A 473 3.48 -2.71 1.98
C SER A 473 4.48 -3.42 1.08
N GLY A 474 5.65 -3.84 1.61
CA GLY A 474 6.68 -4.55 0.87
C GLY A 474 7.62 -3.65 0.05
N LYS A 475 7.48 -2.32 0.10
CA LYS A 475 8.33 -1.38 -0.62
C LYS A 475 9.68 -1.21 0.06
N VAL A 476 10.77 -1.26 -0.73
CA VAL A 476 12.13 -1.01 -0.24
C VAL A 476 12.28 0.41 0.31
N LEU A 477 12.89 0.52 1.50
CA LEU A 477 13.16 1.78 2.19
C LEU A 477 14.53 2.33 1.75
N LYS A 478 14.62 2.88 0.51
CA LYS A 478 15.86 3.44 -0.05
C LYS A 478 16.49 4.53 0.84
N GLY A 479 15.70 5.25 1.63
CA GLY A 479 16.20 6.21 2.61
C GLY A 479 17.08 5.57 3.70
N GLU A 480 16.79 4.35 4.12
CA GLU A 480 17.63 3.60 5.06
C GLU A 480 18.92 3.15 4.40
N LEU A 481 18.86 2.67 3.16
CA LEU A 481 20.03 2.31 2.37
C LEU A 481 20.98 3.51 2.16
N ARG A 482 20.43 4.71 1.92
CA ARG A 482 21.24 5.94 1.81
C ARG A 482 21.92 6.31 3.13
N ARG A 483 21.23 6.18 4.27
CA ARG A 483 21.83 6.39 5.60
C ARG A 483 22.95 5.40 5.86
N ALA A 484 22.73 4.12 5.59
CA ALA A 484 23.77 3.10 5.72
C ALA A 484 24.99 3.37 4.82
N ALA A 485 24.75 3.80 3.57
CA ALA A 485 25.84 4.17 2.65
C ALA A 485 26.67 5.37 3.16
N ALA A 486 26.02 6.36 3.77
CA ALA A 486 26.68 7.54 4.33
C ALA A 486 27.50 7.24 5.61
N ALA A 487 27.10 6.22 6.38
CA ALA A 487 27.81 5.81 7.61
C ALA A 487 29.11 5.00 7.35
N GLY A 488 29.36 4.58 6.10
CA GLY A 488 30.55 3.82 5.70
C GLY A 488 30.42 2.30 5.83
N PRO A 489 31.32 1.52 5.22
CA PRO A 489 31.25 0.07 5.25
C PRO A 489 31.50 -0.48 6.66
N GLY A 490 30.54 -1.24 7.19
CA GLY A 490 30.67 -1.97 8.46
C GLY A 490 29.80 -1.47 9.61
N SER A 491 29.02 -0.40 9.45
CA SER A 491 28.01 -0.02 10.44
C SER A 491 26.72 -0.79 10.12
N PRO A 492 26.23 -1.65 11.03
CA PRO A 492 24.89 -2.18 10.89
C PRO A 492 23.90 -0.99 10.86
N PRO A 493 22.76 -1.06 10.15
CA PRO A 493 21.76 -0.03 10.22
C PRO A 493 21.41 0.18 11.69
N GLU A 494 21.73 1.38 12.22
CA GLU A 494 21.29 1.73 13.57
C GLU A 494 19.79 1.49 13.66
N PRO A 495 19.30 0.74 14.63
CA PRO A 495 17.90 0.75 14.94
C PRO A 495 17.54 2.22 15.18
N ALA A 496 16.43 2.66 14.62
CA ALA A 496 15.93 4.04 14.77
C ALA A 496 16.16 4.51 16.21
N PRO A 497 16.73 5.71 16.45
CA PRO A 497 17.20 6.12 17.74
C PRO A 497 16.11 5.86 18.78
N ASP A 498 16.44 5.04 19.74
CA ASP A 498 15.68 4.87 20.96
C ASP A 498 15.66 6.25 21.59
N SER A 499 14.55 6.96 21.46
CA SER A 499 14.36 8.23 22.16
C SER A 499 14.26 7.88 23.65
N GLY A 500 15.43 7.62 24.25
CA GLY A 500 15.63 7.54 25.67
C GLY A 500 15.40 8.91 26.29
N HIS A 501 14.68 8.87 27.35
CA HIS A 501 14.24 9.84 28.34
C HIS A 501 12.99 10.61 28.03
#